data_89ec27c41e4fdd27251848412cae846e
#
_entry.id   89ec27c41e4fdd27251848412cae846e
#
_cell.length_a   1.000
_cell.length_b   1.000
_cell.length_c   1.000
_cell.angle_alpha   90.00
_cell.angle_beta   90.00
_cell.angle_gamma   90.00
#
_symmetry.space_group_name_H-M   'P 1'
#
loop_
_entity.id
_entity.type
_entity.pdbx_description
1 polymer ?
#
loop_
_entity_poly.entity_id
_entity_poly.type
_entity_poly.pdbx_seq_one_letter_code
_entity_poly.pdbx_strand_id
1 'polypeptide(L)'
;LIKVSTDFAVVENPSGPVFFKMPIASELEKGSYFIYNGEPFRVLRKEVVVYGTHSHSKLKFFIQGLNEKSERSVILNHTDKVEMVNIIRKLGQIISKTNNKVQIMDMVSYETLDANAPAGLFEQINEGDQVTFIELNGDVRIIEKR
;
A
#
# COMPACT_ATOMS: atom_id res chain seq x y z
N LEU A 1 -1.42 -13.59 4.89
CA LEU A 1 -1.45 -13.14 6.29
C LEU A 1 -2.77 -13.56 6.92
N ILE A 2 -2.71 -14.40 7.95
CA ILE A 2 -3.88 -14.90 8.66
C ILE A 2 -3.90 -14.28 10.06
N LYS A 3 -5.03 -13.66 10.41
CA LYS A 3 -5.23 -13.11 11.75
C LYS A 3 -5.62 -14.22 12.72
N VAL A 4 -4.82 -14.43 13.76
CA VAL A 4 -5.09 -15.43 14.81
C VAL A 4 -5.88 -14.81 15.96
N SER A 5 -5.61 -13.53 16.27
CA SER A 5 -6.31 -12.76 17.30
C SER A 5 -6.27 -11.29 16.90
N THR A 6 -6.86 -10.41 17.72
CA THR A 6 -6.79 -8.97 17.46
C THR A 6 -5.37 -8.41 17.56
N ASP A 7 -4.45 -9.11 18.26
CA ASP A 7 -3.09 -8.62 18.51
C ASP A 7 -2.01 -9.27 17.67
N PHE A 8 -2.29 -10.43 17.08
CA PHE A 8 -1.28 -11.22 16.38
C PHE A 8 -1.73 -11.61 14.98
N ALA A 9 -0.78 -11.73 14.11
CA ALA A 9 -0.94 -12.26 12.77
C ALA A 9 -0.03 -13.45 12.58
N VAL A 10 -0.39 -14.32 11.64
CA VAL A 10 0.37 -15.51 11.29
C VAL A 10 0.74 -15.43 9.81
N VAL A 11 2.00 -15.69 9.51
CA VAL A 11 2.47 -15.91 8.15
C VAL A 11 2.89 -17.36 8.04
N GLU A 12 2.33 -18.06 7.07
CA GLU A 12 2.75 -19.43 6.76
C GLU A 12 3.97 -19.40 5.86
N ASN A 13 4.92 -20.27 6.17
CA ASN A 13 6.11 -20.49 5.33
C ASN A 13 6.51 -21.96 5.37
N PRO A 14 7.47 -22.39 4.53
CA PRO A 14 7.86 -23.79 4.46
C PRO A 14 8.37 -24.41 5.77
N SER A 15 8.89 -23.59 6.69
CA SER A 15 9.36 -24.07 8.00
C SER A 15 8.29 -24.04 9.08
N GLY A 16 7.07 -23.62 8.75
CA GLY A 16 5.92 -23.55 9.64
C GLY A 16 5.37 -22.14 9.82
N PRO A 17 4.31 -21.98 10.61
CA PRO A 17 3.71 -20.67 10.83
C PRO A 17 4.61 -19.77 11.69
N VAL A 18 4.70 -18.50 11.31
CA VAL A 18 5.39 -17.47 12.07
C VAL A 18 4.35 -16.52 12.67
N PHE A 19 4.40 -16.34 13.97
CA PHE A 19 3.50 -15.45 14.72
C PHE A 19 4.21 -14.13 14.99
N PHE A 20 3.50 -13.01 14.78
CA PHE A 20 4.03 -11.70 15.15
C PHE A 20 2.90 -10.79 15.62
N LYS A 21 3.27 -9.82 16.47
CA LYS A 21 2.31 -8.85 17.00
C LYS A 21 1.89 -7.87 15.91
N MET A 22 0.58 -7.60 15.82
CA MET A 22 0.06 -6.58 14.91
C MET A 22 0.51 -5.19 15.36
N PRO A 23 0.99 -4.33 14.44
CA PRO A 23 1.28 -2.93 14.77
C PRO A 23 0.02 -2.18 15.22
N ILE A 24 0.22 -1.10 15.96
CA ILE A 24 -0.86 -0.21 16.39
C ILE A 24 -0.69 1.16 15.74
N ALA A 25 -1.76 1.96 15.76
CA ALA A 25 -1.78 3.27 15.09
C ALA A 25 -0.66 4.21 15.53
N SER A 26 -0.28 4.15 16.82
CA SER A 26 0.81 5.00 17.32
C SER A 26 2.17 4.70 16.67
N GLU A 27 2.33 3.54 16.08
CA GLU A 27 3.56 3.12 15.39
C GLU A 27 3.63 3.60 13.93
N LEU A 28 2.53 4.11 13.39
CA LEU A 28 2.52 4.69 12.04
C LEU A 28 3.23 6.04 12.07
N GLU A 29 4.18 6.23 11.16
CA GLU A 29 4.93 7.46 11.01
C GLU A 29 4.79 8.01 9.59
N LYS A 30 5.19 9.27 9.39
CA LYS A 30 5.24 9.88 8.07
C LYS A 30 6.03 8.99 7.11
N GLY A 31 5.43 8.68 5.97
CA GLY A 31 6.03 7.82 4.95
C GLY A 31 5.67 6.35 5.07
N SER A 32 5.07 5.92 6.19
CA SER A 32 4.57 4.55 6.33
C SER A 32 3.39 4.31 5.40
N TYR A 33 3.23 3.05 4.98
CA TYR A 33 2.07 2.59 4.25
C TYR A 33 1.27 1.62 5.09
N PHE A 34 -0.04 1.74 5.07
CA PHE A 34 -0.93 0.83 5.78
C PHE A 34 -2.21 0.60 4.99
N ILE A 35 -2.91 -0.48 5.31
CA ILE A 35 -4.18 -0.81 4.66
C ILE A 35 -5.31 -0.14 5.44
N TYR A 36 -6.12 0.63 4.74
CA TYR A 36 -7.31 1.27 5.27
C TYR A 36 -8.46 1.03 4.30
N ASN A 37 -9.56 0.47 4.79
CA ASN A 37 -10.69 0.07 3.94
C ASN A 37 -10.28 -0.79 2.75
N GLY A 38 -9.33 -1.72 2.97
CA GLY A 38 -8.89 -2.65 1.95
C GLY A 38 -7.88 -2.09 0.93
N GLU A 39 -7.51 -0.82 1.05
CA GLU A 39 -6.59 -0.17 0.12
C GLU A 39 -5.34 0.35 0.83
N PRO A 40 -4.19 0.37 0.14
CA PRO A 40 -2.97 0.92 0.72
C PRO A 40 -2.98 2.45 0.67
N PHE A 41 -2.61 3.06 1.80
CA PHE A 41 -2.47 4.50 1.94
C PHE A 41 -1.11 4.84 2.53
N ARG A 42 -0.54 5.94 2.06
CA ARG A 42 0.67 6.50 2.60
C ARG A 42 0.33 7.54 3.66
N VAL A 43 1.02 7.52 4.79
CA VAL A 43 0.89 8.56 5.82
C VAL A 43 1.69 9.78 5.38
N LEU A 44 0.99 10.91 5.21
CA LEU A 44 1.62 12.18 4.86
C LEU A 44 2.05 12.96 6.10
N ARG A 45 1.21 12.96 7.14
CA ARG A 45 1.53 13.55 8.44
C ARG A 45 0.61 13.00 9.51
N LYS A 46 1.02 13.18 10.75
CA LYS A 46 0.39 12.64 11.94
C LYS A 46 0.26 13.76 12.97
N GLU A 47 -0.92 13.91 13.54
CA GLU A 47 -1.19 14.91 14.56
C GLU A 47 -1.88 14.27 15.75
N VAL A 48 -1.60 14.77 16.94
CA VAL A 48 -2.32 14.38 18.16
C VAL A 48 -3.47 15.39 18.34
N VAL A 49 -4.68 14.88 18.50
CA VAL A 49 -5.88 15.71 18.69
C VAL A 49 -6.56 15.36 20.01
N VAL A 50 -7.11 16.37 20.66
CA VAL A 50 -7.82 16.22 21.93
C VAL A 50 -9.23 16.79 21.76
N TYR A 51 -10.22 15.96 22.11
CA TYR A 51 -11.63 16.36 22.06
C TYR A 51 -12.18 16.51 23.48
N GLY A 52 -12.25 17.74 24.00
CA GLY A 52 -12.78 18.02 25.32
C GLY A 52 -11.78 17.80 26.45
N THR A 53 -12.16 18.26 27.65
CA THR A 53 -11.29 18.28 28.84
C THR A 53 -11.08 16.91 29.50
N HIS A 54 -12.00 15.98 29.26
CA HIS A 54 -11.98 14.65 29.87
C HIS A 54 -11.79 13.53 28.84
N SER A 55 -11.54 13.88 27.58
CA SER A 55 -11.33 12.89 26.52
C SER A 55 -9.87 12.52 26.39
N HIS A 56 -9.62 11.24 26.08
CA HIS A 56 -8.30 10.79 25.70
C HIS A 56 -7.93 11.38 24.34
N SER A 57 -6.64 11.64 24.14
CA SER A 57 -6.17 12.09 22.84
C SER A 57 -6.35 10.99 21.78
N LYS A 58 -6.50 11.40 20.54
CA LYS A 58 -6.57 10.53 19.39
C LYS A 58 -5.51 10.96 18.37
N LEU A 59 -5.25 10.10 17.41
CA LEU A 59 -4.32 10.40 16.34
C LEU A 59 -5.09 10.73 15.07
N LYS A 60 -4.75 11.84 14.45
CA LYS A 60 -5.26 12.22 13.15
C LYS A 60 -4.17 12.03 12.12
N PHE A 61 -4.44 11.18 11.14
CA PHE A 61 -3.52 10.91 10.05
C PHE A 61 -4.03 11.56 8.78
N PHE A 62 -3.16 12.27 8.10
CA PHE A 62 -3.41 12.73 6.74
C PHE A 62 -2.78 11.72 5.81
N ILE A 63 -3.60 11.10 4.98
CA ILE A 63 -3.23 9.93 4.18
C ILE A 63 -3.56 10.18 2.71
N GLN A 64 -2.86 9.47 1.85
CA GLN A 64 -3.05 9.54 0.41
C GLN A 64 -2.97 8.13 -0.18
N GLY A 65 -3.94 7.77 -1.01
CA GLY A 65 -3.91 6.53 -1.75
C GLY A 65 -2.81 6.54 -2.81
N LEU A 66 -2.37 5.36 -3.23
CA LEU A 66 -1.27 5.23 -4.20
C LEU A 66 -1.54 5.95 -5.52
N ASN A 67 -2.79 5.93 -5.96
CA ASN A 67 -3.20 6.51 -7.24
C ASN A 67 -4.09 7.74 -7.08
N GLU A 68 -4.18 8.29 -5.89
CA GLU A 68 -5.00 9.47 -5.59
C GLU A 68 -4.11 10.70 -5.50
N LYS A 69 -4.61 11.83 -6.00
CA LYS A 69 -3.93 13.13 -5.89
C LYS A 69 -4.35 13.89 -4.64
N SER A 70 -5.56 13.64 -4.16
CA SER A 70 -6.09 14.32 -2.98
C SER A 70 -5.74 13.57 -1.71
N GLU A 71 -5.57 14.30 -0.63
CA GLU A 71 -5.37 13.69 0.68
C GLU A 71 -6.71 13.53 1.41
N ARG A 72 -6.73 12.56 2.29
CA ARG A 72 -7.84 12.33 3.23
C ARG A 72 -7.32 12.41 4.64
N SER A 73 -8.21 12.56 5.60
CA SER A 73 -7.85 12.43 7.01
C SER A 73 -8.63 11.29 7.64
N VAL A 74 -7.98 10.61 8.57
CA VAL A 74 -8.59 9.55 9.37
C VAL A 74 -8.17 9.73 10.81
N ILE A 75 -9.10 9.46 11.74
CA ILE A 75 -8.84 9.54 13.17
C ILE A 75 -8.86 8.13 13.75
N LEU A 76 -7.78 7.77 14.41
CA LEU A 76 -7.60 6.47 15.04
C LEU A 76 -7.24 6.64 16.51
N ASN A 77 -7.60 5.64 17.30
CA ASN A 77 -7.11 5.55 18.68
C ASN A 77 -5.66 5.10 18.66
N HIS A 78 -4.87 5.51 19.65
CA HIS A 78 -3.45 5.15 19.73
C HIS A 78 -3.20 3.65 19.62
N THR A 79 -4.11 2.85 20.16
CA THR A 79 -3.97 1.39 20.23
C THR A 79 -4.75 0.63 19.17
N ASP A 80 -5.37 1.33 18.21
CA ASP A 80 -6.05 0.66 17.10
C ASP A 80 -5.06 -0.18 16.29
N LYS A 81 -5.43 -1.41 15.98
CA LYS A 81 -4.60 -2.30 15.19
C LYS A 81 -4.61 -1.83 13.73
N VAL A 82 -3.45 -1.81 13.13
CA VAL A 82 -3.27 -1.41 11.73
C VAL A 82 -2.46 -2.47 11.00
N GLU A 83 -2.71 -2.61 9.72
CA GLU A 83 -1.95 -3.50 8.86
C GLU A 83 -0.93 -2.65 8.08
N MET A 84 0.32 -2.68 8.54
CA MET A 84 1.40 -2.00 7.84
C MET A 84 1.89 -2.86 6.68
N VAL A 85 2.21 -2.20 5.57
CA VAL A 85 2.75 -2.88 4.39
C VAL A 85 4.02 -2.19 3.94
N ASN A 86 4.96 -2.97 3.42
CA ASN A 86 6.15 -2.44 2.78
C ASN A 86 5.89 -2.34 1.30
N ILE A 87 6.00 -1.12 0.78
CA ILE A 87 5.83 -0.86 -0.64
C ILE A 87 7.21 -0.67 -1.25
N ILE A 88 7.58 -1.58 -2.14
CA ILE A 88 8.83 -1.49 -2.88
C ILE A 88 8.48 -1.10 -4.31
N ARG A 89 9.04 0.02 -4.75
CA ARG A 89 8.87 0.50 -6.12
C ARG A 89 9.89 -0.16 -7.01
N LYS A 90 9.44 -0.69 -8.12
CA LYS A 90 10.28 -1.40 -9.09
C LYS A 90 10.14 -0.76 -10.46
N LEU A 91 11.18 -0.89 -11.25
CA LEU A 91 11.20 -0.44 -12.64
C LEU A 91 10.74 -1.55 -13.56
N GLY A 92 9.79 -1.25 -14.41
CA GLY A 92 9.30 -2.16 -15.44
C GLY A 92 9.26 -1.52 -16.81
N GLN A 93 9.09 -2.36 -17.82
CA GLN A 93 8.88 -1.92 -19.19
C GLN A 93 7.61 -2.54 -19.74
N ILE A 94 6.78 -1.73 -20.40
CA ILE A 94 5.55 -2.23 -21.02
C ILE A 94 5.93 -3.11 -22.21
N ILE A 95 5.49 -4.37 -22.15
CA ILE A 95 5.69 -5.32 -23.26
C ILE A 95 4.51 -5.34 -24.20
N SER A 96 3.29 -5.38 -23.61
CA SER A 96 2.06 -5.39 -24.40
C SER A 96 0.95 -4.70 -23.65
N LYS A 97 0.02 -4.14 -24.41
CA LYS A 97 -1.14 -3.46 -23.87
C LYS A 97 -2.35 -3.90 -24.71
N THR A 98 -3.30 -4.53 -24.04
CA THR A 98 -4.57 -4.92 -24.64
C THR A 98 -5.70 -4.12 -23.99
N ASN A 99 -6.95 -4.34 -24.38
CA ASN A 99 -8.08 -3.53 -23.91
C ASN A 99 -8.23 -3.49 -22.38
N ASN A 100 -7.84 -4.57 -21.70
CA ASN A 100 -8.06 -4.69 -20.25
C ASN A 100 -6.82 -5.06 -19.46
N LYS A 101 -5.69 -5.34 -20.12
CA LYS A 101 -4.49 -5.86 -19.47
C LYS A 101 -3.24 -5.22 -19.99
N VAL A 102 -2.28 -5.07 -19.10
CA VAL A 102 -0.94 -4.63 -19.44
C VAL A 102 0.03 -5.71 -19.00
N GLN A 103 0.93 -6.11 -19.88
CA GLN A 103 2.06 -6.95 -19.50
C GLN A 103 3.29 -6.09 -19.40
N ILE A 104 4.01 -6.25 -18.29
CA ILE A 104 5.27 -5.57 -18.05
C ILE A 104 6.38 -6.59 -17.82
N MET A 105 7.60 -6.17 -18.07
CA MET A 105 8.79 -6.92 -17.74
C MET A 105 9.51 -6.19 -16.59
N ASP A 106 9.77 -6.93 -15.51
CA ASP A 106 10.61 -6.41 -14.42
C ASP A 106 12.03 -6.21 -14.98
N MET A 107 12.55 -4.99 -14.88
CA MET A 107 13.84 -4.63 -15.46
C MET A 107 15.04 -5.20 -14.69
N VAL A 108 14.82 -5.81 -13.55
CA VAL A 108 15.86 -6.45 -12.75
C VAL A 108 15.82 -7.97 -12.92
N SER A 109 14.66 -8.58 -12.74
CA SER A 109 14.50 -10.04 -12.84
C SER A 109 14.22 -10.54 -14.26
N TYR A 110 13.80 -9.66 -15.15
CA TYR A 110 13.34 -9.95 -16.51
C TYR A 110 12.11 -10.85 -16.58
N GLU A 111 11.40 -11.00 -15.47
CA GLU A 111 10.13 -11.72 -15.45
C GLU A 111 9.02 -10.89 -16.08
N THR A 112 8.12 -11.57 -16.79
CA THR A 112 6.93 -10.98 -17.36
C THR A 112 5.78 -11.09 -16.37
N LEU A 113 5.13 -9.95 -16.09
CA LEU A 113 4.05 -9.85 -15.11
C LEU A 113 2.83 -9.22 -15.75
N ASP A 114 1.65 -9.73 -15.36
CA ASP A 114 0.39 -9.05 -15.68
C ASP A 114 0.17 -7.93 -14.66
N ALA A 115 -0.10 -6.74 -15.13
CA ALA A 115 -0.22 -5.57 -14.29
C ALA A 115 -1.53 -4.83 -14.52
N ASN A 116 -1.99 -4.15 -13.48
CA ASN A 116 -3.12 -3.24 -13.55
C ASN A 116 -2.61 -1.80 -13.58
N ALA A 117 -3.30 -0.94 -14.30
CA ALA A 117 -3.02 0.48 -14.33
C ALA A 117 -4.32 1.26 -14.07
N PRO A 118 -4.28 2.38 -13.32
CA PRO A 118 -5.45 3.23 -13.19
C PRO A 118 -5.85 3.79 -14.55
N ALA A 119 -7.15 4.07 -14.72
CA ALA A 119 -7.72 4.41 -16.03
C ALA A 119 -6.98 5.56 -16.74
N GLY A 120 -6.67 6.63 -16.01
CA GLY A 120 -5.96 7.76 -16.60
C GLY A 120 -4.53 7.45 -17.03
N LEU A 121 -3.85 6.59 -16.29
CA LEU A 121 -2.51 6.16 -16.60
C LEU A 121 -2.50 5.14 -17.75
N PHE A 122 -3.49 4.26 -17.76
CA PHE A 122 -3.62 3.25 -18.82
C PHE A 122 -3.61 3.86 -20.23
N GLU A 123 -4.26 5.00 -20.38
CA GLU A 123 -4.32 5.70 -21.68
C GLU A 123 -2.98 6.34 -22.07
N GLN A 124 -2.15 6.67 -21.10
CA GLN A 124 -0.88 7.37 -21.31
C GLN A 124 0.30 6.44 -21.60
N ILE A 125 0.19 5.17 -21.23
CA ILE A 125 1.29 4.21 -21.38
C ILE A 125 1.18 3.46 -22.70
N ASN A 126 2.33 3.17 -23.30
CA ASN A 126 2.42 2.45 -24.58
C ASN A 126 3.52 1.40 -24.50
N GLU A 127 3.48 0.44 -25.43
CA GLU A 127 4.53 -0.56 -25.54
C GLU A 127 5.91 0.09 -25.63
N GLY A 128 6.86 -0.44 -24.87
CA GLY A 128 8.22 0.08 -24.83
C GLY A 128 8.45 1.14 -23.75
N ASP A 129 7.40 1.71 -23.18
CA ASP A 129 7.53 2.72 -22.11
C ASP A 129 8.06 2.10 -20.83
N GLN A 130 8.87 2.87 -20.12
CA GLN A 130 9.28 2.51 -18.76
C GLN A 130 8.27 3.04 -17.76
N VAL A 131 8.00 2.22 -16.75
CA VAL A 131 7.03 2.53 -15.70
C VAL A 131 7.59 2.15 -14.34
N THR A 132 7.04 2.76 -13.29
CA THR A 132 7.25 2.31 -11.93
C THR A 132 6.05 1.48 -11.52
N PHE A 133 6.29 0.30 -10.96
CA PHE A 133 5.22 -0.57 -10.50
C PHE A 133 5.50 -1.06 -9.08
N ILE A 134 4.47 -1.56 -8.43
CA ILE A 134 4.53 -2.18 -7.11
C ILE A 134 3.83 -3.54 -7.14
N GLU A 135 4.24 -4.41 -6.24
CA GLU A 135 3.55 -5.66 -5.96
C GLU A 135 2.95 -5.59 -4.56
N LEU A 136 1.66 -5.90 -4.46
CA LEU A 136 0.95 -5.92 -3.21
C LEU A 136 0.06 -7.15 -3.17
N ASN A 137 0.39 -8.11 -2.29
CA ASN A 137 -0.38 -9.36 -2.14
C ASN A 137 -0.62 -10.09 -3.46
N GLY A 138 0.40 -10.15 -4.31
CA GLY A 138 0.31 -10.77 -5.62
C GLY A 138 -0.32 -9.92 -6.71
N ASP A 139 -0.81 -8.74 -6.37
CA ASP A 139 -1.36 -7.78 -7.31
C ASP A 139 -0.25 -6.82 -7.77
N VAL A 140 -0.04 -6.76 -9.08
CA VAL A 140 0.98 -5.88 -9.67
C VAL A 140 0.28 -4.63 -10.19
N ARG A 141 0.70 -3.46 -9.70
CA ARG A 141 0.09 -2.17 -10.05
C ARG A 141 1.12 -1.22 -10.62
N ILE A 142 0.82 -0.64 -11.76
CA ILE A 142 1.61 0.44 -12.34
C ILE A 142 1.18 1.73 -11.65
N ILE A 143 2.14 2.49 -11.11
CA ILE A 143 1.83 3.71 -10.36
C ILE A 143 2.26 4.99 -11.07
N GLU A 144 3.23 4.93 -11.97
CA GLU A 144 3.62 6.09 -12.75
C GLU A 144 4.34 5.69 -14.04
N LYS A 145 4.24 6.55 -15.04
CA LYS A 145 5.03 6.47 -16.27
C LYS A 145 6.34 7.24 -16.05
N ARG A 146 7.42 6.66 -16.49
CA ARG A 146 8.74 7.30 -16.37
C ARG A 146 9.14 7.99 -17.67
#